data_dd2ebac68963c244e8185b071db3e994
#
_entry.id   dd2ebac68963c244e8185b071db3e994
#
_cell.length_a   1.000
_cell.length_b   1.000
_cell.length_c   1.000
_cell.angle_alpha   90.00
_cell.angle_beta   90.00
_cell.angle_gamma   90.00
#
_symmetry.space_group_name_H-M   'P 1'
#
loop_
_entity.id
_entity.type
_entity.pdbx_description
1 polymer ?
#
loop_
_entity_poly.entity_id
_entity_poly.type
_entity_poly.pdbx_seq_one_letter_code
_entity_poly.pdbx_strand_id
1 'polypeptide(L)'
;MIWKFLLGVYIAIITVLAFVIPIGFIPGLGERARIIFLHVPSAWLSVIAFFVAMIYAVRYLRSKNIYEDVKSAASAEIGFLFCFVTTVTGSIWAKFNWGSFWNWDPRETSIFVLLLIYGAYFVLRSAIEVEERKATLSAVYSIIAFVTVPFF
;
A
#
# COMPACT_ATOMS: atom_id res chain seq x y z
N MET A 1 17.48 18.03 -3.17
CA MET A 1 17.67 16.77 -3.95
C MET A 1 18.52 15.75 -3.20
N ILE A 2 19.65 16.13 -2.67
CA ILE A 2 20.62 15.25 -1.95
C ILE A 2 20.00 14.44 -0.79
N TRP A 3 19.17 15.06 0.04
CA TRP A 3 18.55 14.38 1.18
C TRP A 3 17.63 13.22 0.79
N LYS A 4 16.93 13.32 -0.36
CA LYS A 4 16.09 12.23 -0.87
C LYS A 4 16.94 11.03 -1.31
N PHE A 5 18.08 11.31 -1.93
CA PHE A 5 19.05 10.28 -2.30
C PHE A 5 19.64 9.59 -1.06
N LEU A 6 20.06 10.38 -0.06
CA LEU A 6 20.59 9.84 1.21
C LEU A 6 19.54 9.00 1.94
N LEU A 7 18.28 9.44 1.96
CA LEU A 7 17.19 8.66 2.54
C LEU A 7 16.98 7.34 1.79
N GLY A 8 17.02 7.35 0.46
CA GLY A 8 16.92 6.14 -0.34
C GLY A 8 18.05 5.15 -0.07
N VAL A 9 19.29 5.64 0.01
CA VAL A 9 20.46 4.83 0.37
C VAL A 9 20.32 4.26 1.79
N TYR A 10 19.90 5.07 2.75
CA TYR A 10 19.68 4.64 4.13
C TYR A 10 18.62 3.51 4.21
N ILE A 11 17.48 3.68 3.54
CA ILE A 11 16.43 2.65 3.50
C ILE A 11 16.95 1.36 2.85
N ALA A 12 17.71 1.48 1.73
CA ALA A 12 18.31 0.32 1.07
C ALA A 12 19.28 -0.43 1.99
N ILE A 13 20.16 0.31 2.70
CA ILE A 13 21.10 -0.28 3.67
C ILE A 13 20.33 -1.00 4.78
N ILE A 14 19.34 -0.37 5.40
CA ILE A 14 18.56 -1.01 6.49
C ILE A 14 17.84 -2.25 5.98
N THR A 15 17.26 -2.20 4.77
CA THR A 15 16.60 -3.36 4.17
C THR A 15 17.59 -4.51 3.99
N VAL A 16 18.77 -4.25 3.45
CA VAL A 16 19.80 -5.27 3.28
C VAL A 16 20.25 -5.83 4.65
N LEU A 17 20.50 -4.96 5.62
CA LEU A 17 20.91 -5.37 6.98
C LEU A 17 19.85 -6.24 7.66
N ALA A 18 18.57 -5.96 7.47
CA ALA A 18 17.47 -6.77 8.02
C ALA A 18 17.50 -8.24 7.52
N PHE A 19 18.08 -8.47 6.35
CA PHE A 19 18.22 -9.82 5.78
C PHE A 19 19.58 -10.48 6.06
N VAL A 20 20.62 -9.71 6.38
CA VAL A 20 22.00 -10.19 6.55
C VAL A 20 22.40 -10.37 8.01
N ILE A 21 22.00 -9.44 8.90
CA ILE A 21 22.36 -9.51 10.32
C ILE A 21 21.68 -10.72 10.97
N PRO A 22 22.43 -11.52 11.78
CA PRO A 22 21.83 -12.61 12.54
C PRO A 22 20.70 -12.10 13.44
N ILE A 23 19.54 -12.74 13.34
CA ILE A 23 18.41 -12.50 14.26
C ILE A 23 18.44 -13.52 15.38
N GLY A 24 17.96 -13.12 16.58
CA GLY A 24 17.78 -14.06 17.68
C GLY A 24 16.85 -15.20 17.31
N PHE A 25 17.03 -16.35 17.95
CA PHE A 25 16.16 -17.49 17.73
C PHE A 25 14.71 -17.15 18.09
N ILE A 26 13.82 -17.26 17.09
CA ILE A 26 12.38 -17.07 17.29
C ILE A 26 11.71 -18.45 17.20
N PRO A 27 11.18 -18.99 18.32
CA PRO A 27 10.55 -20.30 18.34
C PRO A 27 9.45 -20.42 17.25
N GLY A 28 9.48 -21.49 16.48
CA GLY A 28 8.50 -21.76 15.43
C GLY A 28 8.70 -21.03 14.10
N LEU A 29 9.48 -19.93 14.08
CA LEU A 29 9.68 -19.11 12.88
C LEU A 29 11.11 -19.19 12.31
N GLY A 30 12.14 -19.13 13.18
CA GLY A 30 13.53 -19.08 12.77
C GLY A 30 13.81 -17.96 11.77
N GLU A 31 14.61 -18.24 10.74
CA GLU A 31 14.98 -17.28 9.69
C GLU A 31 13.77 -16.79 8.83
N ARG A 32 12.65 -17.51 8.83
CA ARG A 32 11.42 -17.11 8.12
C ARG A 32 10.84 -15.80 8.65
N ALA A 33 11.14 -15.45 9.91
CA ALA A 33 10.71 -14.19 10.51
C ALA A 33 11.23 -12.95 9.78
N ARG A 34 12.30 -13.07 8.99
CA ARG A 34 12.87 -11.93 8.23
C ARG A 34 11.89 -11.29 7.25
N ILE A 35 10.96 -12.06 6.70
CA ILE A 35 9.92 -11.53 5.81
C ILE A 35 9.07 -10.45 6.51
N ILE A 36 8.90 -10.55 7.82
CA ILE A 36 8.13 -9.58 8.63
C ILE A 36 8.75 -8.18 8.55
N PHE A 37 10.07 -8.06 8.45
CA PHE A 37 10.76 -6.77 8.35
C PHE A 37 10.42 -5.99 7.08
N LEU A 38 9.96 -6.65 6.03
CA LEU A 38 9.48 -6.00 4.82
C LEU A 38 7.94 -5.97 4.77
N HIS A 39 7.29 -7.05 5.16
CA HIS A 39 5.84 -7.20 5.09
C HIS A 39 5.11 -6.18 5.97
N VAL A 40 5.45 -6.11 7.25
CA VAL A 40 4.76 -5.23 8.21
C VAL A 40 4.92 -3.75 7.88
N PRO A 41 6.14 -3.22 7.63
CA PRO A 41 6.28 -1.83 7.19
C PRO A 41 5.54 -1.53 5.89
N SER A 42 5.53 -2.45 4.92
CA SER A 42 4.80 -2.26 3.66
C SER A 42 3.29 -2.16 3.89
N ALA A 43 2.73 -2.99 4.76
CA ALA A 43 1.32 -2.91 5.13
C ALA A 43 0.97 -1.55 5.76
N TRP A 44 1.76 -1.08 6.73
CA TRP A 44 1.55 0.22 7.35
C TRP A 44 1.69 1.39 6.37
N LEU A 45 2.71 1.34 5.49
CA LEU A 45 2.90 2.37 4.47
C LEU A 45 1.73 2.42 3.48
N SER A 46 1.16 1.26 3.13
CA SER A 46 -0.04 1.19 2.29
C SER A 46 -1.22 1.92 2.95
N VAL A 47 -1.51 1.60 4.21
CA VAL A 47 -2.62 2.22 4.98
C VAL A 47 -2.42 3.73 5.11
N ILE A 48 -1.21 4.16 5.49
CA ILE A 48 -0.87 5.59 5.64
C ILE A 48 -1.02 6.31 4.29
N ALA A 49 -0.55 5.73 3.20
CA ALA A 49 -0.61 6.35 1.89
C ALA A 49 -2.07 6.47 1.40
N PHE A 50 -2.92 5.47 1.62
CA PHE A 50 -4.35 5.56 1.33
C PHE A 50 -5.07 6.59 2.21
N PHE A 51 -4.69 6.71 3.47
CA PHE A 51 -5.20 7.76 4.36
C PHE A 51 -4.84 9.16 3.85
N VAL A 52 -3.59 9.36 3.43
CA VAL A 52 -3.12 10.62 2.84
C VAL A 52 -3.87 10.93 1.54
N ALA A 53 -4.09 9.91 0.70
CA ALA A 53 -4.89 10.04 -0.53
C ALA A 53 -6.32 10.54 -0.21
N MET A 54 -6.97 9.94 0.79
CA MET A 54 -8.29 10.38 1.25
C MET A 54 -8.28 11.83 1.75
N ILE A 55 -7.28 12.23 2.55
CA ILE A 55 -7.17 13.62 3.03
C ILE A 55 -7.11 14.61 1.87
N TYR A 56 -6.27 14.35 0.87
CA TYR A 56 -6.14 15.18 -0.31
C TYR A 56 -7.39 15.15 -1.19
N ALA A 57 -8.09 14.02 -1.27
CA ALA A 57 -9.39 13.91 -1.93
C ALA A 57 -10.44 14.83 -1.28
N VAL A 58 -10.54 14.84 0.05
CA VAL A 58 -11.42 15.75 0.79
C VAL A 58 -11.05 17.23 0.55
N ARG A 59 -9.75 17.53 0.55
CA ARG A 59 -9.26 18.88 0.25
C ARG A 59 -9.63 19.32 -1.16
N TYR A 60 -9.47 18.44 -2.14
CA TYR A 60 -9.87 18.70 -3.52
C TYR A 60 -11.39 19.02 -3.61
N LEU A 61 -12.23 18.20 -3.01
CA LEU A 61 -13.68 18.43 -3.06
C LEU A 61 -14.09 19.79 -2.44
N ARG A 62 -13.34 20.29 -1.43
CA ARG A 62 -13.60 21.57 -0.79
C ARG A 62 -13.03 22.76 -1.57
N SER A 63 -11.84 22.65 -2.12
CA SER A 63 -11.11 23.77 -2.72
C SER A 63 -11.18 23.79 -4.26
N LYS A 64 -11.52 22.66 -4.89
CA LYS A 64 -11.42 22.43 -6.34
C LYS A 64 -10.02 22.68 -6.92
N ASN A 65 -9.00 22.70 -6.07
CA ASN A 65 -7.62 22.88 -6.49
C ASN A 65 -7.06 21.58 -7.06
N ILE A 66 -6.73 21.58 -8.34
CA ILE A 66 -6.22 20.38 -9.06
C ILE A 66 -4.93 19.81 -8.44
N TYR A 67 -4.10 20.63 -7.79
CA TYR A 67 -2.91 20.15 -7.10
C TYR A 67 -3.24 19.19 -5.95
N GLU A 68 -4.39 19.34 -5.31
CA GLU A 68 -4.82 18.40 -4.27
C GLU A 68 -5.26 17.06 -4.87
N ASP A 69 -5.89 17.05 -6.06
CA ASP A 69 -6.19 15.81 -6.78
C ASP A 69 -4.92 15.07 -7.20
N VAL A 70 -3.91 15.79 -7.73
CA VAL A 70 -2.62 15.19 -8.10
C VAL A 70 -1.94 14.53 -6.91
N LYS A 71 -1.96 15.18 -5.74
CA LYS A 71 -1.41 14.61 -4.50
C LYS A 71 -2.20 13.38 -4.03
N SER A 72 -3.53 13.43 -4.14
CA SER A 72 -4.40 12.30 -3.83
C SER A 72 -4.06 11.09 -4.70
N ALA A 73 -3.97 11.29 -6.02
CA ALA A 73 -3.63 10.23 -6.96
C ALA A 73 -2.25 9.62 -6.69
N ALA A 74 -1.22 10.47 -6.55
CA ALA A 74 0.14 10.02 -6.25
C ALA A 74 0.22 9.23 -4.93
N SER A 75 -0.53 9.67 -3.90
CA SER A 75 -0.59 8.94 -2.64
C SER A 75 -1.30 7.59 -2.78
N ALA A 76 -2.37 7.52 -3.58
CA ALA A 76 -3.06 6.26 -3.88
C ALA A 76 -2.16 5.29 -4.65
N GLU A 77 -1.35 5.77 -5.60
CA GLU A 77 -0.37 4.95 -6.34
C GLU A 77 0.68 4.33 -5.40
N ILE A 78 1.22 5.13 -4.48
CA ILE A 78 2.16 4.65 -3.46
C ILE A 78 1.48 3.61 -2.56
N GLY A 79 0.25 3.87 -2.11
CA GLY A 79 -0.54 2.94 -1.31
C GLY A 79 -0.76 1.61 -2.03
N PHE A 80 -1.12 1.65 -3.29
CA PHE A 80 -1.35 0.48 -4.13
C PHE A 80 -0.07 -0.34 -4.33
N LEU A 81 1.07 0.32 -4.59
CA LEU A 81 2.37 -0.33 -4.70
C LEU A 81 2.71 -1.10 -3.42
N PHE A 82 2.59 -0.46 -2.25
CA PHE A 82 2.88 -1.12 -0.98
C PHE A 82 1.86 -2.20 -0.62
N CYS A 83 0.59 -2.04 -1.00
CA CYS A 83 -0.42 -3.08 -0.88
C CYS A 83 -0.05 -4.33 -1.71
N PHE A 84 0.43 -4.14 -2.93
CA PHE A 84 0.94 -5.22 -3.76
C PHE A 84 2.17 -5.91 -3.15
N VAL A 85 3.16 -5.15 -2.66
CA VAL A 85 4.33 -5.69 -1.96
C VAL A 85 3.91 -6.48 -0.72
N THR A 86 2.93 -5.97 0.04
CA THR A 86 2.37 -6.66 1.21
C THR A 86 1.73 -7.98 0.81
N THR A 87 0.96 -8.01 -0.28
CA THR A 87 0.33 -9.23 -0.79
C THR A 87 1.38 -10.27 -1.19
N VAL A 88 2.39 -9.88 -1.95
CA VAL A 88 3.47 -10.80 -2.38
C VAL A 88 4.25 -11.35 -1.19
N THR A 89 4.67 -10.50 -0.27
CA THR A 89 5.42 -10.92 0.91
C THR A 89 4.58 -11.77 1.86
N GLY A 90 3.28 -11.48 1.98
CA GLY A 90 2.33 -12.29 2.73
C GLY A 90 2.12 -13.68 2.11
N SER A 91 2.03 -13.77 0.78
CA SER A 91 1.95 -15.05 0.07
C SER A 91 3.21 -15.91 0.27
N ILE A 92 4.40 -15.31 0.25
CA ILE A 92 5.64 -16.01 0.54
C ILE A 92 5.63 -16.52 1.99
N TRP A 93 5.21 -15.68 2.94
CA TRP A 93 5.03 -16.07 4.34
C TRP A 93 4.08 -17.26 4.48
N ALA A 94 2.92 -17.22 3.83
CA ALA A 94 1.91 -18.27 3.83
C ALA A 94 2.51 -19.60 3.33
N LYS A 95 3.28 -19.58 2.24
CA LYS A 95 3.95 -20.77 1.71
C LYS A 95 4.85 -21.42 2.72
N PHE A 96 5.66 -20.66 3.45
CA PHE A 96 6.61 -21.20 4.42
C PHE A 96 5.95 -21.71 5.70
N ASN A 97 4.82 -21.13 6.11
CA ASN A 97 4.18 -21.47 7.38
C ASN A 97 2.99 -22.43 7.21
N TRP A 98 2.28 -22.37 6.09
CA TRP A 98 1.06 -23.14 5.84
C TRP A 98 1.14 -24.06 4.61
N GLY A 99 2.27 -24.03 3.89
CA GLY A 99 2.51 -24.93 2.76
C GLY A 99 1.92 -24.47 1.41
N SER A 100 1.11 -23.42 1.38
CA SER A 100 0.52 -22.86 0.16
C SER A 100 0.80 -21.35 0.09
N PHE A 101 0.93 -20.80 -1.13
CA PHE A 101 1.06 -19.36 -1.33
C PHE A 101 -0.25 -18.61 -1.09
N TRP A 102 -1.37 -19.32 -1.19
CA TRP A 102 -2.70 -18.74 -1.06
C TRP A 102 -3.67 -19.78 -0.50
N ASN A 103 -4.38 -19.43 0.56
CA ASN A 103 -5.26 -20.34 1.29
C ASN A 103 -6.70 -19.80 1.41
N TRP A 104 -7.00 -18.64 0.84
CA TRP A 104 -8.27 -17.94 0.95
C TRP A 104 -8.66 -17.62 2.41
N ASP A 105 -7.68 -17.45 3.28
CA ASP A 105 -7.97 -17.00 4.63
C ASP A 105 -8.54 -15.55 4.61
N PRO A 106 -9.21 -15.10 5.67
CA PRO A 106 -9.81 -13.76 5.70
C PRO A 106 -8.82 -12.62 5.42
N ARG A 107 -7.57 -12.73 5.87
CA ARG A 107 -6.53 -11.71 5.65
C ARG A 107 -6.08 -11.65 4.19
N GLU A 108 -5.86 -12.81 3.57
CA GLU A 108 -5.51 -12.90 2.15
C GLU A 108 -6.65 -12.40 1.29
N THR A 109 -7.88 -12.81 1.59
CA THR A 109 -9.07 -12.39 0.86
C THR A 109 -9.29 -10.89 0.99
N SER A 110 -9.13 -10.33 2.18
CA SER A 110 -9.34 -8.90 2.42
C SER A 110 -8.34 -8.03 1.68
N ILE A 111 -7.04 -8.36 1.71
CA ILE A 111 -6.04 -7.57 0.97
C ILE A 111 -6.24 -7.68 -0.55
N PHE A 112 -6.71 -8.83 -1.03
CA PHE A 112 -7.06 -9.00 -2.44
C PHE A 112 -8.24 -8.10 -2.85
N VAL A 113 -9.28 -8.05 -2.03
CA VAL A 113 -10.43 -7.14 -2.25
C VAL A 113 -9.96 -5.69 -2.22
N LEU A 114 -9.05 -5.31 -1.32
CA LEU A 114 -8.49 -3.97 -1.26
C LEU A 114 -7.72 -3.62 -2.56
N LEU A 115 -6.93 -4.56 -3.09
CA LEU A 115 -6.27 -4.39 -4.40
C LEU A 115 -7.28 -4.18 -5.53
N LEU A 116 -8.40 -4.92 -5.53
CA LEU A 116 -9.46 -4.74 -6.54
C LEU A 116 -10.12 -3.36 -6.41
N ILE A 117 -10.41 -2.90 -5.20
CA ILE A 117 -11.00 -1.59 -4.93
C ILE A 117 -10.09 -0.47 -5.48
N TYR A 118 -8.81 -0.47 -5.13
CA TYR A 118 -7.89 0.57 -5.62
C TYR A 118 -7.49 0.37 -7.08
N GLY A 119 -7.46 -0.87 -7.58
CA GLY A 119 -7.35 -1.15 -9.02
C GLY A 119 -8.50 -0.51 -9.82
N ALA A 120 -9.73 -0.66 -9.35
CA ALA A 120 -10.89 -0.02 -9.95
C ALA A 120 -10.83 1.53 -9.87
N TYR A 121 -10.25 2.10 -8.81
CA TYR A 121 -9.95 3.53 -8.72
C TYR A 121 -9.08 4.01 -9.89
N PHE A 122 -8.02 3.29 -10.22
CA PHE A 122 -7.12 3.66 -11.34
C PHE A 122 -7.79 3.48 -12.70
N VAL A 123 -8.58 2.42 -12.87
CA VAL A 123 -9.40 2.21 -14.09
C VAL A 123 -10.39 3.36 -14.26
N LEU A 124 -11.08 3.76 -13.19
CA LEU A 124 -11.97 4.91 -13.22
C LEU A 124 -11.25 6.18 -13.67
N ARG A 125 -10.08 6.46 -13.11
CA ARG A 125 -9.28 7.65 -13.48
C ARG A 125 -8.82 7.62 -14.94
N SER A 126 -8.46 6.45 -15.47
CA SER A 126 -8.01 6.31 -16.86
C SER A 126 -9.14 6.41 -17.88
N ALA A 127 -10.36 6.08 -17.48
CA ALA A 127 -11.53 6.09 -18.36
C ALA A 127 -12.19 7.47 -18.53
N ILE A 128 -11.81 8.46 -17.72
CA ILE A 128 -12.45 9.79 -17.76
C ILE A 128 -11.47 10.79 -18.38
N GLU A 129 -11.88 11.39 -19.52
CA GLU A 129 -11.07 12.38 -20.25
C GLU A 129 -11.17 13.78 -19.64
N VAL A 130 -12.36 14.18 -19.16
CA VAL A 130 -12.60 15.52 -18.61
C VAL A 130 -11.96 15.64 -17.22
N GLU A 131 -10.91 16.44 -17.08
CA GLU A 131 -10.10 16.55 -15.87
C GLU A 131 -10.90 16.85 -14.60
N GLU A 132 -11.87 17.76 -14.68
CA GLU A 132 -12.70 18.14 -13.51
C GLU A 132 -13.60 16.98 -13.06
N ARG A 133 -14.17 16.23 -14.00
CA ARG A 133 -14.95 15.02 -13.71
C ARG A 133 -14.07 13.92 -13.14
N LYS A 134 -12.92 13.67 -13.76
CA LYS A 134 -11.92 12.71 -13.29
C LYS A 134 -11.57 12.98 -11.83
N ALA A 135 -11.16 14.20 -11.53
CA ALA A 135 -10.75 14.60 -10.20
C ALA A 135 -11.91 14.47 -9.19
N THR A 136 -13.12 14.91 -9.55
CA THR A 136 -14.29 14.85 -8.65
C THR A 136 -14.71 13.40 -8.35
N LEU A 137 -14.86 12.56 -9.37
CA LEU A 137 -15.28 11.17 -9.19
C LEU A 137 -14.21 10.35 -8.49
N SER A 138 -12.93 10.57 -8.82
CA SER A 138 -11.81 9.92 -8.15
C SER A 138 -11.70 10.31 -6.69
N ALA A 139 -11.94 11.58 -6.35
CA ALA A 139 -11.93 12.02 -4.97
C ALA A 139 -13.04 11.36 -4.13
N VAL A 140 -14.26 11.30 -4.65
CA VAL A 140 -15.37 10.61 -3.99
C VAL A 140 -15.04 9.13 -3.82
N TYR A 141 -14.55 8.49 -4.88
CA TYR A 141 -14.16 7.08 -4.85
C TYR A 141 -13.06 6.82 -3.81
N SER A 142 -12.01 7.64 -3.78
CA SER A 142 -10.89 7.52 -2.82
C SER A 142 -11.36 7.58 -1.36
N ILE A 143 -12.33 8.46 -1.05
CA ILE A 143 -12.90 8.57 0.29
C ILE A 143 -13.65 7.29 0.66
N ILE A 144 -14.51 6.80 -0.23
CA ILE A 144 -15.30 5.57 -0.01
C ILE A 144 -14.35 4.37 0.10
N ALA A 145 -13.35 4.27 -0.78
CA ALA A 145 -12.35 3.22 -0.74
C ALA A 145 -11.59 3.19 0.58
N PHE A 146 -11.19 4.35 1.12
CA PHE A 146 -10.48 4.38 2.40
C PHE A 146 -11.35 3.94 3.58
N VAL A 147 -12.66 4.19 3.56
CA VAL A 147 -13.57 3.69 4.62
C VAL A 147 -13.55 2.16 4.73
N THR A 148 -13.22 1.47 3.65
CA THR A 148 -13.10 0.00 3.67
C THR A 148 -11.80 -0.49 4.30
N VAL A 149 -10.72 0.30 4.29
CA VAL A 149 -9.37 -0.10 4.75
C VAL A 149 -9.34 -0.64 6.19
N PRO A 150 -10.03 -0.05 7.19
CA PRO A 150 -10.02 -0.58 8.55
C PRO A 150 -10.68 -1.95 8.73
N PHE A 151 -11.39 -2.42 7.72
CA PHE A 151 -12.06 -3.73 7.75
C PHE A 151 -11.19 -4.85 7.13
N PHE A 152 -10.03 -4.50 6.63
CA PHE A 152 -9.05 -5.37 5.99
C PHE A 152 -7.76 -5.43 6.79
#